data_7cce91e5fa22b4bd99562071eea0b93a
#
_entry.id   7cce91e5fa22b4bd99562071eea0b93a
#
_cell.length_a   1.000
_cell.length_b   1.000
_cell.length_c   1.000
_cell.angle_alpha   90.00
_cell.angle_beta   90.00
_cell.angle_gamma   90.00
#
_symmetry.space_group_name_H-M   'P 1'
#
loop_
_entity.id
_entity.type
_entity.pdbx_description
1 polymer ?
#
loop_
_entity_poly.entity_id
_entity_poly.type
_entity_poly.pdbx_seq_one_letter_code
_entity_poly.pdbx_strand_id
1 'polypeptide(L)'
;WSKPVHSDIRVPKTKWCVLRYPNYSMAQLANMSLEAFEDFYFNVCNLDYAKMDQAMTPLIDLMNKTDQVKIIGPGTNLTFSIKDIPAVKCSGLRNIPDGEVYTAPVRNSINGSLTYNTPAVYQGVTYENISLEFSDGKITKATANHTDLLNKVLDTDAGSRFIGEFALGVNPYIEKPMKDTLFDEKINGSFHF
;
A
#
# COMPACT_ATOMS: atom_id res chain seq x y z
N TRP A 1 22.24 -10.42 7.75
CA TRP A 1 23.36 -10.27 6.81
C TRP A 1 23.24 -9.02 5.97
N SER A 2 22.09 -8.71 5.41
CA SER A 2 21.87 -7.52 4.56
C SER A 2 21.73 -6.20 5.33
N LYS A 3 21.42 -6.23 6.63
CA LYS A 3 21.15 -5.04 7.45
C LYS A 3 22.26 -3.96 7.36
N PRO A 4 23.56 -4.27 7.52
CA PRO A 4 24.62 -3.23 7.45
C PRO A 4 24.66 -2.54 6.09
N VAL A 5 24.42 -3.27 5.00
CA VAL A 5 24.44 -2.70 3.66
C VAL A 5 23.12 -1.96 3.36
N HIS A 6 21.98 -2.59 3.63
CA HIS A 6 20.69 -2.06 3.26
C HIS A 6 20.24 -0.92 4.19
N SER A 7 20.20 -1.18 5.50
CA SER A 7 19.62 -0.24 6.47
C SER A 7 20.61 0.86 6.91
N ASP A 8 21.90 0.56 7.01
CA ASP A 8 22.87 1.49 7.56
C ASP A 8 23.61 2.32 6.49
N ILE A 9 23.62 1.86 5.23
CA ILE A 9 24.31 2.52 4.12
C ILE A 9 23.33 2.90 3.01
N ARG A 10 22.69 1.92 2.34
CA ARG A 10 21.88 2.17 1.15
C ARG A 10 20.74 3.15 1.42
N VAL A 11 19.89 2.86 2.39
CA VAL A 11 18.71 3.68 2.67
C VAL A 11 19.08 5.09 3.14
N PRO A 12 19.93 5.29 4.17
CA PRO A 12 20.19 6.63 4.71
C PRO A 12 21.28 7.43 3.99
N LYS A 13 22.21 6.77 3.25
CA LYS A 13 23.44 7.42 2.76
C LYS A 13 23.58 7.45 1.25
N THR A 14 22.64 6.86 0.50
CA THR A 14 22.70 6.85 -0.97
C THR A 14 21.44 7.42 -1.59
N LYS A 15 21.54 7.89 -2.83
CA LYS A 15 20.38 8.15 -3.67
C LYS A 15 20.00 6.84 -4.36
N TRP A 16 18.74 6.41 -4.19
CA TRP A 16 18.25 5.18 -4.79
C TRP A 16 16.81 5.35 -5.26
N CYS A 17 16.44 4.60 -6.27
CA CYS A 17 15.07 4.51 -6.75
C CYS A 17 14.76 3.04 -7.06
N VAL A 18 13.61 2.56 -6.59
CA VAL A 18 13.07 1.26 -6.98
C VAL A 18 12.29 1.44 -8.27
N LEU A 19 12.72 0.72 -9.29
CA LEU A 19 12.10 0.69 -10.61
C LEU A 19 12.10 -0.76 -11.10
N ARG A 20 11.04 -1.19 -11.75
CA ARG A 20 11.00 -2.44 -12.52
C ARG A 20 11.10 -2.15 -14.00
N TYR A 21 11.52 -3.13 -14.77
CA TYR A 21 11.45 -3.08 -16.23
C TYR A 21 10.26 -3.93 -16.69
N PRO A 22 9.40 -3.42 -17.61
CA PRO A 22 8.24 -4.17 -18.09
C PRO A 22 8.68 -5.47 -18.79
N ASN A 23 8.00 -6.55 -18.50
CA ASN A 23 8.28 -7.86 -19.07
C ASN A 23 7.03 -8.73 -19.14
N TYR A 24 7.14 -9.88 -19.82
CA TYR A 24 6.02 -10.83 -20.00
C TYR A 24 5.41 -11.30 -18.67
N SER A 25 6.20 -11.51 -17.63
CA SER A 25 5.66 -11.95 -16.34
C SER A 25 4.78 -10.89 -15.67
N MET A 26 5.15 -9.62 -15.77
CA MET A 26 4.34 -8.51 -15.25
C MET A 26 3.06 -8.33 -16.09
N ALA A 27 3.17 -8.40 -17.41
CA ALA A 27 2.03 -8.34 -18.32
C ALA A 27 1.03 -9.47 -18.03
N GLN A 28 1.52 -10.70 -17.81
CA GLN A 28 0.69 -11.84 -17.47
C GLN A 28 -0.02 -11.67 -16.12
N LEU A 29 0.67 -11.18 -15.08
CA LEU A 29 0.07 -10.90 -13.79
C LEU A 29 -1.05 -9.85 -13.90
N ALA A 30 -0.84 -8.83 -14.73
CA ALA A 30 -1.80 -7.77 -15.01
C ALA A 30 -2.93 -8.20 -15.97
N ASN A 31 -2.92 -9.43 -16.51
CA ASN A 31 -3.82 -9.94 -17.55
C ASN A 31 -3.81 -9.07 -18.82
N MET A 32 -2.64 -8.60 -19.24
CA MET A 32 -2.42 -7.76 -20.43
C MET A 32 -1.49 -8.47 -21.44
N SER A 33 -1.55 -8.05 -22.71
CA SER A 33 -0.44 -8.32 -23.64
C SER A 33 0.80 -7.52 -23.23
N LEU A 34 1.98 -7.91 -23.67
CA LEU A 34 3.19 -7.14 -23.36
C LEU A 34 3.11 -5.71 -23.89
N GLU A 35 2.62 -5.51 -25.12
CA GLU A 35 2.46 -4.20 -25.74
C GLU A 35 1.51 -3.30 -24.93
N ALA A 36 0.33 -3.81 -24.56
CA ALA A 36 -0.61 -3.06 -23.74
C ALA A 36 -0.05 -2.76 -22.33
N PHE A 37 0.75 -3.67 -21.77
CA PHE A 37 1.39 -3.47 -20.50
C PHE A 37 2.51 -2.43 -20.59
N GLU A 38 3.31 -2.41 -21.64
CA GLU A 38 4.35 -1.40 -21.88
C GLU A 38 3.74 -0.02 -22.04
N ASP A 39 2.68 0.14 -22.81
CA ASP A 39 1.95 1.41 -22.95
C ASP A 39 1.44 1.91 -21.60
N PHE A 40 0.79 1.04 -20.84
CA PHE A 40 0.35 1.34 -19.47
C PHE A 40 1.55 1.73 -18.58
N TYR A 41 2.60 0.92 -18.56
CA TYR A 41 3.78 1.12 -17.74
C TYR A 41 4.44 2.47 -17.99
N PHE A 42 4.65 2.83 -19.24
CA PHE A 42 5.29 4.10 -19.58
C PHE A 42 4.38 5.31 -19.28
N ASN A 43 3.09 5.19 -19.45
CA ASN A 43 2.14 6.23 -19.04
C ASN A 43 2.19 6.48 -17.53
N VAL A 44 2.22 5.42 -16.75
CA VAL A 44 2.29 5.48 -15.27
C VAL A 44 3.64 6.02 -14.79
N CYS A 45 4.75 5.53 -15.39
CA CYS A 45 6.09 5.87 -14.93
C CYS A 45 6.58 7.25 -15.39
N ASN A 46 6.05 7.76 -16.53
CA ASN A 46 6.43 9.07 -17.09
C ASN A 46 5.51 10.21 -16.62
N LEU A 47 4.73 9.99 -15.59
CA LEU A 47 3.91 11.03 -14.96
C LEU A 47 4.78 12.22 -14.53
N ASP A 48 4.25 13.44 -14.65
CA ASP A 48 4.86 14.64 -14.09
C ASP A 48 4.81 14.60 -12.55
N TYR A 49 5.82 13.99 -11.94
CA TYR A 49 5.92 13.82 -10.49
C TYR A 49 6.07 15.16 -9.75
N ALA A 50 6.62 16.19 -10.38
CA ALA A 50 6.71 17.51 -9.77
C ALA A 50 5.31 18.15 -9.63
N LYS A 51 4.48 17.99 -10.64
CA LYS A 51 3.07 18.42 -10.61
C LYS A 51 2.26 17.58 -9.60
N MET A 52 2.48 16.28 -9.57
CA MET A 52 1.82 15.39 -8.60
C MET A 52 2.20 15.75 -7.17
N ASP A 53 3.47 16.03 -6.89
CA ASP A 53 3.94 16.46 -5.56
C ASP A 53 3.20 17.71 -5.07
N GLN A 54 3.02 18.70 -5.96
CA GLN A 54 2.25 19.90 -5.64
C GLN A 54 0.77 19.56 -5.38
N ALA A 55 0.17 18.72 -6.20
CA ALA A 55 -1.24 18.31 -6.06
C ALA A 55 -1.51 17.51 -4.77
N MET A 56 -0.53 16.80 -4.23
CA MET A 56 -0.64 16.07 -2.96
C MET A 56 -0.64 16.98 -1.73
N THR A 57 -0.22 18.25 -1.85
CA THR A 57 -0.07 19.15 -0.69
C THR A 57 -1.36 19.32 0.14
N PRO A 58 -2.54 19.54 -0.45
CA PRO A 58 -3.77 19.64 0.33
C PRO A 58 -4.11 18.37 1.10
N LEU A 59 -3.80 17.19 0.51
CA LEU A 59 -4.05 15.90 1.16
C LEU A 59 -3.14 15.71 2.38
N ILE A 60 -1.85 15.99 2.25
CA ILE A 60 -0.91 15.88 3.37
C ILE A 60 -1.26 16.86 4.49
N ASP A 61 -1.68 18.07 4.15
CA ASP A 61 -2.12 19.08 5.13
C ASP A 61 -3.37 18.62 5.88
N LEU A 62 -4.30 17.96 5.19
CA LEU A 62 -5.48 17.37 5.80
C LEU A 62 -5.10 16.23 6.73
N MET A 63 -4.29 15.27 6.26
CA MET A 63 -3.88 14.11 7.07
C MET A 63 -3.13 14.53 8.33
N ASN A 64 -2.23 15.52 8.24
CA ASN A 64 -1.47 16.03 9.40
C ASN A 64 -2.34 16.76 10.45
N LYS A 65 -3.53 17.20 10.10
CA LYS A 65 -4.50 17.82 11.01
C LYS A 65 -5.55 16.84 11.53
N THR A 66 -5.59 15.64 10.97
CA THR A 66 -6.62 14.63 11.27
C THR A 66 -6.21 13.80 12.48
N ASP A 67 -7.11 13.65 13.43
CA ASP A 67 -7.00 12.64 14.48
C ASP A 67 -7.71 11.35 14.06
N GLN A 68 -9.04 11.43 13.86
CA GLN A 68 -9.87 10.26 13.64
C GLN A 68 -10.15 10.02 12.16
N VAL A 69 -9.92 8.80 11.72
CA VAL A 69 -10.27 8.31 10.39
C VAL A 69 -11.38 7.28 10.54
N LYS A 70 -12.38 7.36 9.67
CA LYS A 70 -13.42 6.35 9.53
C LYS A 70 -13.56 5.95 8.08
N ILE A 71 -13.50 4.64 7.83
CA ILE A 71 -13.68 4.05 6.49
C ILE A 71 -14.94 3.21 6.50
N ILE A 72 -15.83 3.47 5.54
CA ILE A 72 -17.09 2.74 5.37
C ILE A 72 -17.17 2.26 3.92
N GLY A 73 -17.48 0.99 3.75
CA GLY A 73 -17.68 0.36 2.44
C GLY A 73 -18.31 -1.02 2.58
N PRO A 74 -18.52 -1.76 1.49
CA PRO A 74 -19.00 -3.13 1.55
C PRO A 74 -18.06 -4.01 2.41
N GLY A 75 -18.61 -4.57 3.51
CA GLY A 75 -17.83 -5.36 4.47
C GLY A 75 -16.80 -4.57 5.31
N THR A 76 -16.79 -3.24 5.20
CA THR A 76 -15.84 -2.38 5.89
C THR A 76 -16.57 -1.35 6.75
N ASN A 77 -16.24 -1.33 8.03
CA ASN A 77 -16.61 -0.28 8.98
C ASN A 77 -15.47 -0.19 10.00
N LEU A 78 -14.49 0.63 9.68
CA LEU A 78 -13.21 0.74 10.39
C LEU A 78 -13.02 2.14 10.94
N THR A 79 -12.50 2.25 12.16
CA THR A 79 -12.14 3.53 12.78
C THR A 79 -10.75 3.42 13.39
N PHE A 80 -9.96 4.48 13.30
CA PHE A 80 -8.63 4.57 13.89
C PHE A 80 -8.17 6.03 14.02
N SER A 81 -7.14 6.25 14.83
CA SER A 81 -6.47 7.54 14.96
C SER A 81 -5.16 7.54 14.14
N ILE A 82 -4.85 8.69 13.54
CA ILE A 82 -3.53 8.98 12.94
C ILE A 82 -2.86 10.18 13.64
N LYS A 83 -3.33 10.51 14.83
CA LYS A 83 -2.91 11.69 15.59
C LYS A 83 -1.40 11.67 15.85
N ASP A 84 -0.77 12.82 15.61
CA ASP A 84 0.64 13.09 15.88
C ASP A 84 1.63 12.18 15.09
N ILE A 85 1.14 11.44 14.07
CA ILE A 85 1.97 10.68 13.16
C ILE A 85 2.03 11.44 11.82
N PRO A 86 3.21 11.90 11.39
CA PRO A 86 3.30 12.73 10.19
C PRO A 86 2.94 11.94 8.94
N ALA A 87 2.22 12.58 8.02
CA ALA A 87 1.99 12.06 6.70
C ALA A 87 3.16 12.40 5.77
N VAL A 88 3.45 11.50 4.83
CA VAL A 88 4.56 11.59 3.88
C VAL A 88 4.06 11.43 2.46
N LYS A 89 4.54 12.26 1.55
CA LYS A 89 4.29 12.12 0.11
C LYS A 89 5.29 11.15 -0.51
N CYS A 90 4.78 10.28 -1.37
CA CYS A 90 5.56 9.45 -2.29
C CYS A 90 5.33 9.96 -3.72
N SER A 91 6.26 10.75 -4.22
CA SER A 91 6.14 11.50 -5.48
C SER A 91 7.30 11.29 -6.45
N GLY A 92 7.75 10.04 -6.61
CA GLY A 92 8.77 9.66 -7.59
C GLY A 92 10.23 9.81 -7.13
N LEU A 93 10.47 10.09 -5.84
CA LEU A 93 11.82 10.26 -5.32
C LEU A 93 12.54 8.93 -5.04
N ARG A 94 11.79 7.89 -4.69
CA ARG A 94 12.33 6.59 -4.28
C ARG A 94 11.72 5.40 -5.01
N ASN A 95 10.51 5.56 -5.51
CA ASN A 95 9.80 4.54 -6.29
C ASN A 95 9.37 5.12 -7.63
N ILE A 96 9.38 4.30 -8.68
CA ILE A 96 8.75 4.56 -9.97
C ILE A 96 8.11 3.25 -10.45
N PRO A 97 6.75 3.21 -10.61
CA PRO A 97 5.81 4.32 -10.37
C PRO A 97 5.71 4.70 -8.90
N ASP A 98 5.14 5.88 -8.68
CA ASP A 98 4.85 6.40 -7.37
C ASP A 98 3.47 7.08 -7.36
N GLY A 99 3.02 7.60 -6.23
CA GLY A 99 1.72 8.27 -6.12
C GLY A 99 0.89 7.77 -4.96
N GLU A 100 1.39 7.97 -3.74
CA GLU A 100 0.63 7.75 -2.52
C GLU A 100 0.98 8.80 -1.46
N VAL A 101 0.08 8.97 -0.51
CA VAL A 101 0.36 9.69 0.74
C VAL A 101 0.14 8.71 1.87
N TYR A 102 1.18 8.43 2.65
CA TYR A 102 1.12 7.48 3.75
C TYR A 102 1.37 8.11 5.11
N THR A 103 0.87 7.47 6.12
CA THR A 103 1.12 7.67 7.55
C THR A 103 1.00 6.30 8.24
N ALA A 104 0.88 6.28 9.56
CA ALA A 104 0.56 5.05 10.28
C ALA A 104 -0.61 5.29 11.25
N PRO A 105 -1.45 4.29 11.50
CA PRO A 105 -2.41 4.37 12.60
C PRO A 105 -1.69 4.37 13.95
N VAL A 106 -2.24 5.08 14.92
CA VAL A 106 -1.85 4.90 16.33
C VAL A 106 -2.08 3.44 16.71
N ARG A 107 -1.06 2.76 17.20
CA ARG A 107 -1.01 1.30 17.29
C ARG A 107 -2.26 0.61 17.84
N ASN A 108 -2.83 1.16 18.91
CA ASN A 108 -3.97 0.51 19.62
C ASN A 108 -5.31 1.18 19.29
N SER A 109 -5.39 1.95 18.18
CA SER A 109 -6.59 2.73 17.88
C SER A 109 -7.54 2.08 16.89
N ILE A 110 -7.10 1.06 16.14
CA ILE A 110 -7.90 0.45 15.09
C ILE A 110 -8.98 -0.44 15.69
N ASN A 111 -10.23 -0.18 15.33
CA ASN A 111 -11.39 -0.98 15.73
C ASN A 111 -12.36 -1.13 14.57
N GLY A 112 -12.99 -2.31 14.47
CA GLY A 112 -14.00 -2.61 13.47
C GLY A 112 -13.59 -3.69 12.48
N SER A 113 -14.12 -3.63 11.26
CA SER A 113 -13.89 -4.63 10.21
C SER A 113 -13.44 -4.00 8.90
N LEU A 114 -12.63 -4.74 8.16
CA LEU A 114 -12.13 -4.38 6.84
C LEU A 114 -12.24 -5.59 5.91
N THR A 115 -12.80 -5.39 4.72
CA THR A 115 -12.79 -6.39 3.65
C THR A 115 -12.16 -5.77 2.41
N TYR A 116 -11.07 -6.37 1.92
CA TYR A 116 -10.40 -5.95 0.70
C TYR A 116 -11.14 -6.42 -0.54
N ASN A 117 -11.20 -5.59 -1.54
CA ASN A 117 -11.79 -5.87 -2.85
C ASN A 117 -10.74 -6.12 -3.95
N THR A 118 -9.47 -6.16 -3.58
CA THR A 118 -8.35 -6.43 -4.49
C THR A 118 -7.64 -7.72 -4.07
N PRO A 119 -7.15 -8.53 -5.01
CA PRO A 119 -6.27 -9.65 -4.68
C PRO A 119 -4.88 -9.15 -4.26
N ALA A 120 -4.20 -9.92 -3.42
CA ALA A 120 -2.82 -9.67 -3.03
C ALA A 120 -1.96 -10.91 -3.27
N VAL A 121 -0.71 -10.74 -3.70
CA VAL A 121 0.24 -11.83 -3.84
C VAL A 121 1.32 -11.70 -2.78
N TYR A 122 1.47 -12.72 -1.95
CA TYR A 122 2.52 -12.77 -0.95
C TYR A 122 3.15 -14.17 -0.89
N GLN A 123 4.48 -14.23 -0.98
CA GLN A 123 5.24 -15.50 -0.99
C GLN A 123 4.72 -16.54 -2.00
N GLY A 124 4.32 -16.09 -3.18
CA GLY A 124 3.83 -16.97 -4.26
C GLY A 124 2.38 -17.45 -4.09
N VAL A 125 1.67 -16.98 -3.06
CA VAL A 125 0.25 -17.27 -2.83
C VAL A 125 -0.58 -16.06 -3.19
N THR A 126 -1.65 -16.26 -3.98
CA THR A 126 -2.65 -15.22 -4.24
C THR A 126 -3.75 -15.29 -3.18
N TYR A 127 -3.89 -14.23 -2.41
CA TYR A 127 -4.97 -14.07 -1.42
C TYR A 127 -6.09 -13.24 -2.02
N GLU A 128 -7.32 -13.70 -1.83
CA GLU A 128 -8.55 -13.04 -2.29
C GLU A 128 -9.59 -13.03 -1.17
N ASN A 129 -10.51 -12.08 -1.23
CA ASN A 129 -11.57 -11.94 -0.23
C ASN A 129 -11.03 -11.85 1.21
N ILE A 130 -9.91 -11.11 1.37
CA ILE A 130 -9.31 -10.92 2.68
C ILE A 130 -10.27 -10.08 3.53
N SER A 131 -10.64 -10.60 4.69
CA SER A 131 -11.44 -9.89 5.68
C SER A 131 -10.77 -9.95 7.04
N LEU A 132 -10.66 -8.80 7.70
CA LEU A 132 -9.98 -8.62 8.97
C LEU A 132 -10.93 -7.99 9.98
N GLU A 133 -10.91 -8.47 11.22
CA GLU A 133 -11.57 -7.84 12.36
C GLU A 133 -10.52 -7.33 13.35
N PHE A 134 -10.70 -6.11 13.83
CA PHE A 134 -9.77 -5.42 14.71
C PHE A 134 -10.40 -5.10 16.06
N SER A 135 -9.61 -5.28 17.11
CA SER A 135 -9.90 -4.78 18.45
C SER A 135 -8.63 -4.20 19.05
N ASP A 136 -8.69 -2.94 19.49
CA ASP A 136 -7.58 -2.23 20.11
C ASP A 136 -6.28 -2.32 19.28
N GLY A 137 -6.40 -2.13 17.97
CA GLY A 137 -5.30 -2.13 17.00
C GLY A 137 -4.86 -3.51 16.52
N LYS A 138 -5.28 -4.59 17.18
CA LYS A 138 -4.85 -5.94 16.85
C LYS A 138 -5.86 -6.65 15.95
N ILE A 139 -5.37 -7.33 14.90
CA ILE A 139 -6.18 -8.25 14.09
C ILE A 139 -6.56 -9.46 14.97
N THR A 140 -7.84 -9.55 15.33
CA THR A 140 -8.40 -10.63 16.16
C THR A 140 -8.92 -11.79 15.33
N LYS A 141 -9.33 -11.50 14.08
CA LYS A 141 -9.78 -12.51 13.12
C LYS A 141 -9.34 -12.11 11.72
N ALA A 142 -8.90 -13.10 10.96
CA ALA A 142 -8.52 -12.94 9.57
C ALA A 142 -9.04 -14.14 8.76
N THR A 143 -9.68 -13.86 7.63
CA THR A 143 -10.16 -14.86 6.67
C THR A 143 -9.81 -14.47 5.25
N ALA A 144 -9.62 -15.45 4.38
CA ALA A 144 -9.35 -15.32 2.96
C ALA A 144 -9.68 -16.65 2.25
N ASN A 145 -9.46 -16.72 0.93
CA ASN A 145 -9.46 -17.99 0.20
C ASN A 145 -8.44 -19.00 0.77
N HIS A 146 -7.32 -18.54 1.33
CA HIS A 146 -6.29 -19.31 2.01
C HIS A 146 -6.13 -18.88 3.48
N THR A 147 -7.19 -19.01 4.28
CA THR A 147 -7.26 -18.52 5.67
C THR A 147 -6.13 -19.03 6.54
N ASP A 148 -5.77 -20.30 6.48
CA ASP A 148 -4.71 -20.89 7.32
C ASP A 148 -3.33 -20.32 6.98
N LEU A 149 -3.05 -20.12 5.69
CA LEU A 149 -1.80 -19.51 5.24
C LEU A 149 -1.72 -18.03 5.64
N LEU A 150 -2.83 -17.29 5.47
CA LEU A 150 -2.92 -15.90 5.91
C LEU A 150 -2.62 -15.78 7.42
N ASN A 151 -3.25 -16.61 8.25
CA ASN A 151 -3.00 -16.57 9.68
C ASN A 151 -1.56 -16.95 10.05
N LYS A 152 -0.90 -17.87 9.33
CA LYS A 152 0.52 -18.15 9.52
C LYS A 152 1.40 -16.92 9.23
N VAL A 153 1.07 -16.14 8.22
CA VAL A 153 1.78 -14.87 7.91
C VAL A 153 1.56 -13.87 9.05
N LEU A 154 0.32 -13.69 9.50
CA LEU A 154 -0.04 -12.76 10.57
C LEU A 154 0.49 -13.19 11.95
N ASP A 155 0.90 -14.43 12.13
CA ASP A 155 1.47 -14.97 13.37
C ASP A 155 3.00 -15.13 13.32
N THR A 156 3.67 -14.50 12.35
CA THR A 156 5.13 -14.60 12.19
C THR A 156 5.89 -14.05 13.39
N ASP A 157 5.39 -12.98 14.01
CA ASP A 157 5.92 -12.40 15.24
C ASP A 157 4.84 -11.67 16.05
N ALA A 158 5.20 -11.14 17.22
CA ALA A 158 4.29 -10.44 18.11
C ALA A 158 3.73 -9.11 17.55
N GLY A 159 4.33 -8.56 16.50
CA GLY A 159 3.94 -7.31 15.85
C GLY A 159 3.09 -7.52 14.62
N SER A 160 3.14 -8.69 13.99
CA SER A 160 2.56 -8.95 12.66
C SER A 160 1.04 -8.79 12.56
N ARG A 161 0.33 -8.81 13.69
CA ARG A 161 -1.12 -8.54 13.75
C ARG A 161 -1.47 -7.06 13.98
N PHE A 162 -0.50 -6.16 13.93
CA PHE A 162 -0.72 -4.72 14.02
C PHE A 162 -0.38 -4.05 12.70
N ILE A 163 -1.15 -3.02 12.37
CA ILE A 163 -0.94 -2.25 11.15
C ILE A 163 0.19 -1.24 11.35
N GLY A 164 1.13 -1.22 10.41
CA GLY A 164 2.27 -0.31 10.41
C GLY A 164 2.14 0.86 9.44
N GLU A 165 1.16 0.81 8.54
CA GLU A 165 0.96 1.84 7.52
C GLU A 165 -0.52 2.04 7.24
N PHE A 166 -0.89 3.27 6.92
CA PHE A 166 -2.14 3.66 6.28
C PHE A 166 -1.81 4.65 5.17
N ALA A 167 -2.21 4.34 3.96
CA ALA A 167 -1.95 5.18 2.81
C ALA A 167 -3.14 5.34 1.88
N LEU A 168 -3.11 6.42 1.10
CA LEU A 168 -4.07 6.73 0.04
C LEU A 168 -3.34 6.77 -1.30
N GLY A 169 -3.75 5.93 -2.25
CA GLY A 169 -3.25 5.92 -3.61
C GLY A 169 -3.83 7.07 -4.43
N VAL A 170 -2.97 7.75 -5.17
CA VAL A 170 -3.34 8.97 -5.93
C VAL A 170 -2.75 9.03 -7.34
N ASN A 171 -2.15 7.94 -7.84
CA ASN A 171 -1.65 7.93 -9.21
C ASN A 171 -2.81 7.83 -10.21
N PRO A 172 -3.06 8.87 -11.05
CA PRO A 172 -4.26 8.93 -11.86
C PRO A 172 -4.33 7.88 -12.97
N TYR A 173 -3.21 7.23 -13.30
CA TYR A 173 -3.13 6.22 -14.36
C TYR A 173 -3.21 4.78 -13.84
N ILE A 174 -3.18 4.58 -12.53
CA ILE A 174 -3.35 3.25 -11.94
C ILE A 174 -4.79 3.13 -11.44
N GLU A 175 -5.63 2.43 -12.22
CA GLU A 175 -7.07 2.31 -11.98
C GLU A 175 -7.49 0.92 -11.53
N LYS A 176 -6.61 -0.09 -11.72
CA LYS A 176 -6.92 -1.50 -11.48
C LYS A 176 -5.75 -2.21 -10.81
N PRO A 177 -6.03 -3.20 -9.96
CA PRO A 177 -4.98 -4.02 -9.38
C PRO A 177 -4.31 -4.89 -10.46
N MET A 178 -3.00 -5.04 -10.34
CA MET A 178 -2.20 -5.89 -11.22
C MET A 178 -1.39 -6.94 -10.46
N LYS A 179 -1.66 -7.13 -9.17
CA LYS A 179 -0.97 -8.07 -8.28
C LYS A 179 0.52 -7.76 -8.15
N ASP A 180 0.88 -6.50 -8.24
CA ASP A 180 2.20 -5.98 -7.99
C ASP A 180 2.11 -4.84 -6.96
N THR A 181 2.67 -5.05 -5.77
CA THR A 181 2.57 -4.13 -4.63
C THR A 181 3.02 -2.72 -5.00
N LEU A 182 4.12 -2.57 -5.77
CA LEU A 182 4.63 -1.26 -6.16
C LEU A 182 3.60 -0.42 -6.95
N PHE A 183 2.72 -1.08 -7.71
CA PHE A 183 1.65 -0.42 -8.47
C PHE A 183 0.35 -0.35 -7.65
N ASP A 184 -0.03 -1.46 -7.03
CA ASP A 184 -1.35 -1.59 -6.40
C ASP A 184 -1.52 -0.66 -5.19
N GLU A 185 -0.44 -0.31 -4.49
CA GLU A 185 -0.42 0.73 -3.45
C GLU A 185 -0.81 2.12 -3.96
N LYS A 186 -0.61 2.39 -5.25
CA LYS A 186 -0.80 3.69 -5.87
C LYS A 186 -2.12 3.81 -6.64
N ILE A 187 -2.99 2.80 -6.59
CA ILE A 187 -4.30 2.85 -7.28
C ILE A 187 -5.07 4.10 -6.88
N ASN A 188 -5.50 4.85 -7.88
CA ASN A 188 -6.18 6.13 -7.69
C ASN A 188 -7.47 5.98 -6.87
N GLY A 189 -7.54 6.70 -5.76
CA GLY A 189 -8.70 6.68 -4.85
C GLY A 189 -8.80 5.44 -3.98
N SER A 190 -7.78 4.57 -3.95
CA SER A 190 -7.70 3.45 -3.02
C SER A 190 -7.10 3.85 -1.68
N PHE A 191 -7.27 2.98 -0.70
CA PHE A 191 -6.45 2.99 0.51
C PHE A 191 -5.83 1.60 0.71
N HIS A 192 -4.74 1.56 1.45
CA HIS A 192 -4.11 0.30 1.88
C HIS A 192 -3.56 0.40 3.31
N PHE A 193 -3.41 -0.80 3.88
CA PHE A 193 -2.76 -1.04 5.16
C PHE A 193 -1.65 -2.09 4.98
#